data_d1b6765f7d4038ccd4402ef5609bac2c
#
_entry.id   d1b6765f7d4038ccd4402ef5609bac2c
#
_cell.length_a   1.000
_cell.length_b   1.000
_cell.length_c   1.000
_cell.angle_alpha   90.00
_cell.angle_beta   90.00
_cell.angle_gamma   90.00
#
_symmetry.space_group_name_H-M   'P 1'
#
loop_
_entity.id
_entity.type
_entity.pdbx_description
1 polymer ?
#
loop_
_entity_poly.entity_id
_entity_poly.type
_entity_poly.pdbx_seq_one_letter_code
_entity_poly.pdbx_strand_id
1 'polypeptide(L)'
;MTRGYVAACAATALACVLAAPVSAAPASPQLDPAATVAKGTQALGRVIGGHTLVDMNGASLALRDYRGKPLVISLVYTACSSVCPPTTQHVIDAVNEAGRMIGLDRFNVLTVGFDARNDTPARLTQFASTQGIRSPNWRVASADAATIEALLGDLGFSYRAVAGGFDHLTQTTILDSEGRIYRHVYGEEFPLQMFMEPLKDVVYGTTTPFTFRGIVDRVKFICTAYDPGAGRYRIDFGLVFGSVIAAFSLLFMGGLILREWFRSAHA
;
A
#
# COMPACT_ATOMS: atom_id res chain seq x y z
N MET A 1 -16.70 -71.96 66.62
CA MET A 1 -15.73 -70.95 66.22
C MET A 1 -15.87 -70.67 64.72
N THR A 2 -16.68 -69.67 64.35
CA THR A 2 -16.72 -69.19 62.98
C THR A 2 -17.20 -67.76 63.01
N ARG A 3 -16.29 -66.84 62.67
CA ARG A 3 -16.50 -65.44 62.59
C ARG A 3 -17.17 -65.10 61.22
N GLY A 4 -18.33 -64.48 61.28
CA GLY A 4 -18.99 -63.89 60.12
C GLY A 4 -18.36 -62.55 59.74
N TYR A 5 -18.08 -62.34 58.47
CA TYR A 5 -17.73 -61.07 57.89
C TYR A 5 -18.96 -60.40 57.33
N VAL A 6 -19.28 -59.22 57.87
CA VAL A 6 -20.32 -58.34 57.34
C VAL A 6 -19.71 -57.54 56.22
N ALA A 7 -20.21 -57.69 55.00
CA ALA A 7 -19.86 -56.92 53.84
C ALA A 7 -20.64 -55.59 53.86
N ALA A 8 -19.93 -54.47 53.98
CA ALA A 8 -20.48 -53.15 53.81
C ALA A 8 -20.48 -52.76 52.30
N CYS A 9 -21.66 -52.67 51.69
CA CYS A 9 -21.82 -52.09 50.36
C CYS A 9 -21.79 -50.57 50.44
N ALA A 10 -20.68 -49.99 49.99
CA ALA A 10 -20.59 -48.52 49.77
C ALA A 10 -21.27 -48.17 48.43
N ALA A 11 -22.36 -47.46 48.50
CA ALA A 11 -23.04 -46.91 47.34
C ALA A 11 -22.31 -45.64 46.91
N THR A 12 -21.56 -45.69 45.83
CA THR A 12 -20.96 -44.51 45.13
C THR A 12 -22.02 -43.84 44.32
N ALA A 13 -22.53 -42.68 44.77
CA ALA A 13 -23.42 -41.83 44.04
C ALA A 13 -22.59 -41.09 42.97
N LEU A 14 -22.79 -41.47 41.69
CA LEU A 14 -22.19 -40.81 40.51
C LEU A 14 -22.99 -39.54 40.25
N ALA A 15 -22.44 -38.37 40.65
CA ALA A 15 -22.99 -37.07 40.32
C ALA A 15 -22.74 -36.75 38.82
N CYS A 16 -23.76 -36.98 37.98
CA CYS A 16 -23.75 -36.42 36.61
C CYS A 16 -23.86 -34.91 36.67
N VAL A 17 -22.71 -34.21 36.51
CA VAL A 17 -22.66 -32.78 36.24
C VAL A 17 -23.22 -32.57 34.84
N LEU A 18 -24.49 -32.12 34.72
CA LEU A 18 -25.07 -31.64 33.49
C LEU A 18 -24.32 -30.40 33.04
N ALA A 19 -23.33 -30.56 32.17
CA ALA A 19 -22.71 -29.45 31.45
C ALA A 19 -23.76 -28.86 30.54
N ALA A 20 -24.32 -27.71 30.89
CA ALA A 20 -25.18 -26.95 30.01
C ALA A 20 -24.35 -26.58 28.76
N PRO A 21 -24.85 -26.72 27.55
CA PRO A 21 -24.15 -26.28 26.35
C PRO A 21 -23.95 -24.75 26.47
N VAL A 22 -22.69 -24.30 26.52
CA VAL A 22 -22.35 -22.89 26.35
C VAL A 22 -22.77 -22.53 24.93
N SER A 23 -23.93 -21.86 24.83
CA SER A 23 -24.38 -21.31 23.55
C SER A 23 -23.35 -20.29 23.11
N ALA A 24 -22.51 -20.64 22.12
CA ALA A 24 -21.61 -19.70 21.51
C ALA A 24 -22.47 -18.55 20.96
N ALA A 25 -22.22 -17.33 21.42
CA ALA A 25 -22.86 -16.15 20.84
C ALA A 25 -22.56 -16.15 19.33
N PRO A 26 -23.56 -15.82 18.48
CA PRO A 26 -23.33 -15.77 17.04
C PRO A 26 -22.13 -14.87 16.78
N ALA A 27 -21.12 -15.40 16.10
CA ALA A 27 -19.96 -14.61 15.69
C ALA A 27 -20.49 -13.42 14.88
N SER A 28 -20.14 -12.22 15.30
CA SER A 28 -20.52 -11.01 14.55
C SER A 28 -20.07 -11.20 13.11
N PRO A 29 -20.93 -10.95 12.10
CA PRO A 29 -20.56 -11.15 10.70
C PRO A 29 -19.28 -10.37 10.42
N GLN A 30 -18.22 -11.05 10.00
CA GLN A 30 -16.97 -10.40 9.57
C GLN A 30 -17.18 -9.70 8.24
N LEU A 31 -16.36 -8.68 7.94
CA LEU A 31 -16.35 -8.10 6.60
C LEU A 31 -15.98 -9.20 5.58
N ASP A 32 -16.76 -9.30 4.51
CA ASP A 32 -16.42 -10.18 3.39
C ASP A 32 -15.22 -9.58 2.62
N PRO A 33 -14.06 -10.25 2.61
CA PRO A 33 -12.89 -9.75 1.89
C PRO A 33 -13.13 -9.58 0.39
N ALA A 34 -13.91 -10.50 -0.23
CA ALA A 34 -14.20 -10.44 -1.66
C ALA A 34 -15.06 -9.22 -2.00
N ALA A 35 -16.10 -8.95 -1.21
CA ALA A 35 -16.94 -7.77 -1.37
C ALA A 35 -16.16 -6.48 -1.13
N THR A 36 -15.23 -6.47 -0.16
CA THR A 36 -14.38 -5.33 0.13
C THR A 36 -13.44 -5.03 -1.05
N VAL A 37 -12.78 -6.04 -1.60
CA VAL A 37 -11.91 -5.88 -2.79
C VAL A 37 -12.74 -5.46 -4.00
N ALA A 38 -13.94 -6.00 -4.20
CA ALA A 38 -14.82 -5.61 -5.30
C ALA A 38 -15.19 -4.12 -5.22
N LYS A 39 -15.53 -3.61 -4.02
CA LYS A 39 -15.82 -2.19 -3.81
C LYS A 39 -14.61 -1.30 -4.11
N GLY A 40 -13.41 -1.67 -3.65
CA GLY A 40 -12.18 -0.97 -3.99
C GLY A 40 -11.90 -0.99 -5.48
N THR A 41 -12.10 -2.15 -6.14
CA THR A 41 -11.93 -2.27 -7.60
C THR A 41 -12.85 -1.33 -8.36
N GLN A 42 -14.09 -1.13 -7.91
CA GLN A 42 -15.04 -0.17 -8.51
C GLN A 42 -14.60 1.29 -8.32
N ALA A 43 -13.73 1.58 -7.37
CA ALA A 43 -13.18 2.92 -7.17
C ALA A 43 -12.00 3.25 -8.10
N LEU A 44 -11.37 2.23 -8.72
CA LEU A 44 -10.27 2.46 -9.66
C LEU A 44 -10.69 3.39 -10.80
N GLY A 45 -9.80 4.30 -11.15
CA GLY A 45 -10.04 5.32 -12.17
C GLY A 45 -10.85 6.54 -11.70
N ARG A 46 -11.43 6.53 -10.50
CA ARG A 46 -12.11 7.72 -9.95
C ARG A 46 -11.08 8.76 -9.52
N VAL A 47 -11.43 10.02 -9.69
CA VAL A 47 -10.69 11.15 -9.14
C VAL A 47 -11.22 11.42 -7.74
N ILE A 48 -10.35 11.39 -6.72
CA ILE A 48 -10.78 11.68 -5.35
C ILE A 48 -11.14 13.16 -5.17
N GLY A 49 -12.10 13.43 -4.27
CA GLY A 49 -12.52 14.78 -3.93
C GLY A 49 -11.40 15.64 -3.34
N GLY A 50 -11.61 16.97 -3.35
CA GLY A 50 -10.68 17.94 -2.77
C GLY A 50 -10.84 18.05 -1.25
N HIS A 51 -10.91 16.91 -0.54
CA HIS A 51 -11.08 16.88 0.92
C HIS A 51 -9.99 17.67 1.63
N THR A 52 -10.37 18.37 2.69
CA THR A 52 -9.45 19.13 3.54
C THR A 52 -9.26 18.37 4.85
N LEU A 53 -8.03 18.04 5.15
CA LEU A 53 -7.60 17.33 6.35
C LEU A 53 -6.89 18.30 7.30
N VAL A 54 -6.60 17.83 8.50
CA VAL A 54 -5.74 18.52 9.48
C VAL A 54 -4.52 17.64 9.73
N ASP A 55 -3.33 18.15 9.52
CA ASP A 55 -2.11 17.40 9.72
C ASP A 55 -1.76 17.28 11.23
N MET A 56 -0.74 16.47 11.52
CA MET A 56 -0.27 16.24 12.88
C MET A 56 0.24 17.51 13.59
N ASN A 57 0.49 18.61 12.87
CA ASN A 57 0.88 19.91 13.44
C ASN A 57 -0.31 20.86 13.59
N GLY A 58 -1.52 20.41 13.25
CA GLY A 58 -2.74 21.22 13.28
C GLY A 58 -2.93 22.12 12.05
N ALA A 59 -2.09 21.97 11.03
CA ALA A 59 -2.21 22.74 9.79
C ALA A 59 -3.25 22.12 8.83
N SER A 60 -3.98 22.97 8.12
CA SER A 60 -4.91 22.54 7.07
C SER A 60 -4.15 21.98 5.88
N LEU A 61 -4.62 20.84 5.34
CA LEU A 61 -4.02 20.11 4.24
C LEU A 61 -5.11 19.69 3.26
N ALA A 62 -5.15 20.29 2.08
CA ALA A 62 -6.12 19.95 1.06
C ALA A 62 -5.56 18.89 0.10
N LEU A 63 -6.33 17.84 -0.18
CA LEU A 63 -5.88 16.78 -1.09
C LEU A 63 -5.61 17.26 -2.51
N ARG A 64 -6.28 18.33 -2.94
CA ARG A 64 -6.00 18.98 -4.23
C ARG A 64 -4.57 19.52 -4.35
N ASP A 65 -3.92 19.85 -3.23
CA ASP A 65 -2.58 20.45 -3.23
C ASP A 65 -1.49 19.39 -3.56
N TYR A 66 -1.87 18.10 -3.56
CA TYR A 66 -1.02 17.00 -4.02
C TYR A 66 -1.06 16.79 -5.54
N ARG A 67 -1.92 17.52 -6.28
CA ARG A 67 -1.96 17.41 -7.75
C ARG A 67 -0.61 17.79 -8.35
N GLY A 68 -0.28 17.17 -9.47
CA GLY A 68 1.02 17.33 -10.15
C GLY A 68 2.06 16.28 -9.78
N LYS A 69 1.83 15.51 -8.68
CA LYS A 69 2.66 14.37 -8.30
C LYS A 69 1.80 13.20 -7.83
N PRO A 70 2.20 11.95 -8.10
CA PRO A 70 1.56 10.78 -7.52
C PRO A 70 1.50 10.85 -6.00
N LEU A 71 0.40 10.34 -5.44
CA LEU A 71 0.16 10.30 -4.00
C LEU A 71 -0.12 8.87 -3.56
N VAL A 72 0.62 8.40 -2.56
CA VAL A 72 0.34 7.15 -1.85
C VAL A 72 -0.47 7.47 -0.60
N ILE A 73 -1.64 6.85 -0.45
CA ILE A 73 -2.47 7.00 0.75
C ILE A 73 -2.48 5.68 1.53
N SER A 74 -2.08 5.74 2.80
CA SER A 74 -2.18 4.65 3.78
C SER A 74 -3.23 5.01 4.82
N LEU A 75 -4.12 4.05 5.16
CA LEU A 75 -5.19 4.25 6.13
C LEU A 75 -4.83 3.56 7.45
N VAL A 76 -4.93 4.28 8.56
CA VAL A 76 -4.62 3.78 9.90
C VAL A 76 -5.67 4.28 10.90
N TYR A 77 -5.69 3.69 12.10
CA TYR A 77 -6.26 4.33 13.29
C TYR A 77 -5.27 4.21 14.45
N THR A 78 -5.03 5.30 15.16
CA THR A 78 -3.91 5.40 16.13
C THR A 78 -4.07 4.51 17.35
N ALA A 79 -5.30 4.06 17.65
CA ALA A 79 -5.58 3.13 18.74
C ALA A 79 -5.32 1.66 18.36
N CYS A 80 -4.97 1.36 17.11
CA CYS A 80 -4.63 0.01 16.67
C CYS A 80 -3.26 -0.41 17.24
N SER A 81 -3.23 -1.49 18.00
CA SER A 81 -2.00 -2.02 18.58
C SER A 81 -1.46 -3.25 17.89
N SER A 82 -2.20 -3.84 16.96
CA SER A 82 -1.86 -5.12 16.32
C SER A 82 -1.40 -4.99 14.87
N VAL A 83 -2.28 -4.57 13.99
CA VAL A 83 -2.07 -4.59 12.52
C VAL A 83 -1.42 -3.32 11.98
N CYS A 84 -1.85 -2.14 12.44
CA CYS A 84 -1.35 -0.87 11.91
C CYS A 84 0.16 -0.65 12.10
N PRO A 85 0.79 -1.02 13.25
CA PRO A 85 2.24 -0.85 13.39
C PRO A 85 3.05 -1.66 12.36
N PRO A 86 2.91 -3.00 12.22
CA PRO A 86 3.67 -3.76 11.23
C PRO A 86 3.37 -3.31 9.78
N THR A 87 2.12 -3.03 9.45
CA THR A 87 1.76 -2.50 8.13
C THR A 87 2.46 -1.18 7.85
N THR A 88 2.49 -0.26 8.82
CA THR A 88 3.16 1.03 8.65
C THR A 88 4.66 0.86 8.45
N GLN A 89 5.32 -0.06 9.18
CA GLN A 89 6.72 -0.37 8.97
C GLN A 89 6.97 -0.92 7.56
N HIS A 90 6.10 -1.81 7.08
CA HIS A 90 6.20 -2.35 5.72
C HIS A 90 6.04 -1.26 4.65
N VAL A 91 5.11 -0.32 4.84
CA VAL A 91 4.97 0.85 3.95
C VAL A 91 6.20 1.77 4.04
N ILE A 92 6.81 1.96 5.22
CA ILE A 92 8.06 2.72 5.39
C ILE A 92 9.17 2.09 4.56
N ASP A 93 9.34 0.78 4.62
CA ASP A 93 10.36 0.07 3.86
C ASP A 93 10.12 0.20 2.35
N ALA A 94 8.87 0.07 1.90
CA ALA A 94 8.50 0.25 0.50
C ALA A 94 8.76 1.70 0.02
N VAL A 95 8.43 2.71 0.82
CA VAL A 95 8.68 4.13 0.53
C VAL A 95 10.18 4.43 0.50
N ASN A 96 10.97 3.86 1.41
CA ASN A 96 12.42 4.00 1.43
C ASN A 96 13.05 3.38 0.16
N GLU A 97 12.57 2.21 -0.27
CA GLU A 97 13.03 1.60 -1.52
C GLU A 97 12.63 2.46 -2.73
N ALA A 98 11.38 2.94 -2.76
CA ALA A 98 10.92 3.88 -3.79
C ALA A 98 11.76 5.16 -3.82
N GLY A 99 12.12 5.70 -2.66
CA GLY A 99 13.00 6.86 -2.55
C GLY A 99 14.38 6.63 -3.14
N ARG A 100 14.96 5.45 -2.95
CA ARG A 100 16.25 5.06 -3.56
C ARG A 100 16.18 4.92 -5.08
N MET A 101 15.09 4.36 -5.58
CA MET A 101 14.96 4.00 -7.00
C MET A 101 14.35 5.12 -7.86
N ILE A 102 13.34 5.79 -7.33
CA ILE A 102 12.53 6.78 -8.05
C ILE A 102 12.93 8.21 -7.66
N GLY A 103 13.28 8.41 -6.38
CA GLY A 103 13.51 9.72 -5.77
C GLY A 103 12.30 10.17 -4.95
N LEU A 104 12.55 10.63 -3.70
CA LEU A 104 11.51 11.09 -2.77
C LEU A 104 10.79 12.36 -3.26
N ASP A 105 11.39 13.12 -4.16
CA ASP A 105 10.83 14.32 -4.75
C ASP A 105 9.78 14.04 -5.86
N ARG A 106 9.66 12.78 -6.28
CA ARG A 106 8.81 12.36 -7.42
C ARG A 106 7.39 11.95 -7.02
N PHE A 107 7.15 11.66 -5.77
CA PHE A 107 5.84 11.25 -5.23
C PHE A 107 5.66 11.76 -3.82
N ASN A 108 4.41 11.73 -3.34
CA ASN A 108 4.05 12.07 -1.97
C ASN A 108 3.45 10.86 -1.26
N VAL A 109 3.50 10.88 0.06
CA VAL A 109 2.87 9.88 0.93
C VAL A 109 2.01 10.59 1.96
N LEU A 110 0.80 10.07 2.18
CA LEU A 110 -0.14 10.56 3.16
C LEU A 110 -0.69 9.39 3.98
N THR A 111 -0.42 9.38 5.26
CA THR A 111 -1.12 8.49 6.20
C THR A 111 -2.33 9.21 6.75
N VAL A 112 -3.51 8.62 6.59
CA VAL A 112 -4.77 9.17 7.08
C VAL A 112 -5.26 8.35 8.28
N GLY A 113 -5.37 9.00 9.42
CA GLY A 113 -6.09 8.48 10.58
C GLY A 113 -7.58 8.53 10.31
N PHE A 114 -8.25 7.36 10.23
CA PHE A 114 -9.66 7.31 9.87
C PHE A 114 -10.62 7.21 11.07
N ASP A 115 -10.11 7.05 12.29
CA ASP A 115 -10.91 7.17 13.51
C ASP A 115 -11.03 8.65 13.92
N ALA A 116 -11.93 9.36 13.25
CA ALA A 116 -12.12 10.81 13.44
C ALA A 116 -12.31 11.24 14.91
N ARG A 117 -12.74 10.34 15.80
CA ARG A 117 -12.92 10.63 17.24
C ARG A 117 -11.60 10.60 18.01
N ASN A 118 -10.72 9.70 17.64
CA ASN A 118 -9.51 9.40 18.38
C ASN A 118 -8.23 9.88 17.70
N ASP A 119 -8.20 9.98 16.38
CA ASP A 119 -7.02 10.34 15.59
C ASP A 119 -6.78 11.86 15.59
N THR A 120 -6.60 12.41 16.78
CA THR A 120 -6.29 13.83 16.99
C THR A 120 -4.88 14.18 16.53
N PRO A 121 -4.55 15.45 16.23
CA PRO A 121 -3.19 15.86 15.85
C PRO A 121 -2.13 15.37 16.84
N ALA A 122 -2.38 15.43 18.15
CA ALA A 122 -1.45 14.94 19.17
C ALA A 122 -1.20 13.42 19.07
N ARG A 123 -2.26 12.63 18.84
CA ARG A 123 -2.13 11.17 18.64
C ARG A 123 -1.45 10.83 17.33
N LEU A 124 -1.72 11.58 16.27
CA LEU A 124 -1.04 11.42 14.98
C LEU A 124 0.46 11.73 15.10
N THR A 125 0.83 12.78 15.86
CA THR A 125 2.24 13.11 16.16
C THR A 125 2.93 11.96 16.91
N GLN A 126 2.26 11.44 17.95
CA GLN A 126 2.79 10.29 18.68
C GLN A 126 2.94 9.06 17.78
N PHE A 127 1.92 8.74 16.98
CA PHE A 127 1.96 7.64 16.01
C PHE A 127 3.13 7.79 15.04
N ALA A 128 3.24 8.94 14.37
CA ALA A 128 4.32 9.22 13.43
C ALA A 128 5.71 9.06 14.07
N SER A 129 5.88 9.58 15.29
CA SER A 129 7.12 9.46 16.06
C SER A 129 7.43 8.00 16.41
N THR A 130 6.45 7.26 16.94
CA THR A 130 6.60 5.85 17.35
C THR A 130 6.90 4.96 16.13
N GLN A 131 6.25 5.22 14.99
CA GLN A 131 6.50 4.47 13.76
C GLN A 131 7.77 4.92 13.04
N GLY A 132 8.40 6.02 13.42
CA GLY A 132 9.60 6.54 12.76
C GLY A 132 9.34 7.14 11.39
N ILE A 133 8.16 7.68 11.13
CA ILE A 133 7.83 8.39 9.88
C ILE A 133 8.61 9.71 9.84
N ARG A 134 9.66 9.77 9.02
CA ARG A 134 10.59 10.93 8.93
C ARG A 134 10.82 11.40 7.51
N SER A 135 10.26 10.72 6.53
CA SER A 135 10.47 11.07 5.13
C SER A 135 9.88 12.46 4.81
N PRO A 136 10.62 13.35 4.12
CA PRO A 136 10.20 14.73 3.87
C PRO A 136 8.95 14.83 2.98
N ASN A 137 8.69 13.81 2.16
CA ASN A 137 7.53 13.72 1.29
C ASN A 137 6.33 13.03 1.95
N TRP A 138 6.38 12.79 3.26
CA TRP A 138 5.34 12.05 4.00
C TRP A 138 4.63 12.95 5.01
N ARG A 139 3.31 12.98 4.93
CA ARG A 139 2.45 13.67 5.90
C ARG A 139 1.54 12.67 6.59
N VAL A 140 1.14 13.02 7.82
CA VAL A 140 0.17 12.26 8.60
C VAL A 140 -0.95 13.23 8.98
N ALA A 141 -2.20 12.88 8.70
CA ALA A 141 -3.34 13.76 8.88
C ALA A 141 -4.62 12.98 9.22
N SER A 142 -5.64 13.66 9.70
CA SER A 142 -7.00 13.16 9.86
C SER A 142 -7.99 14.29 9.55
N ALA A 143 -9.28 14.04 9.72
CA ALA A 143 -10.32 15.06 9.54
C ALA A 143 -11.52 14.79 10.46
N ASP A 144 -12.54 15.63 10.37
CA ASP A 144 -13.84 15.34 10.97
C ASP A 144 -14.50 14.10 10.34
N ALA A 145 -15.49 13.54 11.04
CA ALA A 145 -16.12 12.29 10.64
C ALA A 145 -16.77 12.34 9.25
N ALA A 146 -17.37 13.47 8.88
CA ALA A 146 -18.04 13.60 7.57
C ALA A 146 -17.02 13.61 6.42
N THR A 147 -15.91 14.30 6.61
CA THR A 147 -14.78 14.35 5.66
C THR A 147 -14.12 12.99 5.53
N ILE A 148 -13.88 12.28 6.64
CA ILE A 148 -13.32 10.91 6.62
C ILE A 148 -14.25 9.96 5.87
N GLU A 149 -15.54 9.94 6.18
CA GLU A 149 -16.50 9.06 5.49
C GLU A 149 -16.52 9.34 3.98
N ALA A 150 -16.52 10.60 3.56
CA ALA A 150 -16.49 10.98 2.16
C ALA A 150 -15.20 10.49 1.47
N LEU A 151 -14.04 10.68 2.10
CA LEU A 151 -12.75 10.21 1.58
C LEU A 151 -12.70 8.68 1.48
N LEU A 152 -13.14 7.96 2.52
CA LEU A 152 -13.19 6.49 2.51
C LEU A 152 -14.15 5.97 1.42
N GLY A 153 -15.25 6.68 1.20
CA GLY A 153 -16.19 6.41 0.10
C GLY A 153 -15.55 6.56 -1.28
N ASP A 154 -14.80 7.65 -1.50
CA ASP A 154 -14.04 7.88 -2.74
C ASP A 154 -13.01 6.76 -2.98
N LEU A 155 -12.28 6.36 -1.93
CA LEU A 155 -11.27 5.31 -1.99
C LEU A 155 -11.86 3.90 -2.11
N GLY A 156 -13.18 3.73 -2.01
CA GLY A 156 -13.82 2.41 -2.00
C GLY A 156 -13.43 1.57 -0.78
N PHE A 157 -12.97 2.20 0.29
CA PHE A 157 -12.58 1.53 1.52
C PHE A 157 -13.82 1.06 2.30
N SER A 158 -13.73 -0.11 2.92
CA SER A 158 -14.78 -0.67 3.77
C SER A 158 -14.22 -0.98 5.14
N TYR A 159 -14.94 -0.57 6.16
CA TYR A 159 -14.62 -0.91 7.54
C TYR A 159 -15.91 -1.08 8.36
N ARG A 160 -15.78 -1.68 9.52
CA ARG A 160 -16.85 -1.85 10.49
C ARG A 160 -16.30 -1.69 11.89
N ALA A 161 -16.99 -0.90 12.72
CA ALA A 161 -16.67 -0.79 14.13
C ALA A 161 -16.95 -2.13 14.85
N VAL A 162 -16.01 -2.57 15.66
CA VAL A 162 -16.08 -3.76 16.50
C VAL A 162 -15.61 -3.43 17.91
N ALA A 163 -15.79 -4.35 18.86
CA ALA A 163 -15.26 -4.15 20.21
C ALA A 163 -13.73 -3.99 20.15
N GLY A 164 -13.24 -2.83 20.56
CA GLY A 164 -11.80 -2.53 20.62
C GLY A 164 -11.18 -1.97 19.33
N GLY A 165 -11.95 -1.65 18.30
CA GLY A 165 -11.42 -1.03 17.09
C GLY A 165 -12.26 -1.19 15.86
N PHE A 166 -11.63 -1.53 14.75
CA PHE A 166 -12.28 -1.67 13.46
C PHE A 166 -11.84 -2.97 12.76
N ASP A 167 -12.83 -3.65 12.18
CA ASP A 167 -12.61 -4.73 11.24
C ASP A 167 -12.54 -4.14 9.82
N HIS A 168 -11.43 -4.32 9.14
CA HIS A 168 -11.19 -3.82 7.79
C HIS A 168 -10.09 -4.61 7.09
N LEU A 169 -10.10 -4.62 5.77
CA LEU A 169 -8.98 -5.09 4.98
C LEU A 169 -7.94 -3.97 4.86
N THR A 170 -6.68 -4.27 5.17
CA THR A 170 -5.60 -3.29 5.02
C THR A 170 -5.45 -2.91 3.55
N GLN A 171 -5.50 -1.60 3.26
CA GLN A 171 -5.47 -1.04 1.92
C GLN A 171 -4.51 0.15 1.86
N THR A 172 -3.53 0.07 0.95
CA THR A 172 -2.71 1.21 0.53
C THR A 172 -3.12 1.59 -0.88
N THR A 173 -3.39 2.86 -1.12
CA THR A 173 -3.90 3.35 -2.41
C THR A 173 -2.86 4.23 -3.10
N ILE A 174 -2.61 3.98 -4.37
CA ILE A 174 -1.72 4.78 -5.22
C ILE A 174 -2.58 5.59 -6.18
N LEU A 175 -2.41 6.91 -6.13
CA LEU A 175 -3.04 7.88 -7.02
C LEU A 175 -2.03 8.42 -8.03
N ASP A 176 -2.49 8.71 -9.22
CA ASP A 176 -1.70 9.44 -10.23
C ASP A 176 -1.58 10.94 -9.90
N SER A 177 -0.89 11.69 -10.73
CA SER A 177 -0.69 13.14 -10.59
C SER A 177 -1.98 13.95 -10.69
N GLU A 178 -3.02 13.40 -11.26
CA GLU A 178 -4.35 14.01 -11.36
C GLU A 178 -5.24 13.66 -10.17
N GLY A 179 -4.73 12.78 -9.25
CA GLY A 179 -5.41 12.23 -8.09
C GLY A 179 -6.48 11.23 -8.44
N ARG A 180 -6.29 10.54 -9.53
CA ARG A 180 -7.09 9.39 -9.94
C ARG A 180 -6.55 8.15 -9.26
N ILE A 181 -7.43 7.32 -8.74
CA ILE A 181 -7.06 6.06 -8.12
C ILE A 181 -6.50 5.12 -9.20
N TYR A 182 -5.20 4.87 -9.13
CA TYR A 182 -4.52 3.99 -10.08
C TYR A 182 -4.53 2.54 -9.62
N ARG A 183 -4.20 2.30 -8.33
CA ARG A 183 -4.09 0.94 -7.78
C ARG A 183 -4.36 0.93 -6.28
N HIS A 184 -4.98 -0.15 -5.82
CA HIS A 184 -4.98 -0.53 -4.40
C HIS A 184 -4.02 -1.71 -4.19
N VAL A 185 -3.26 -1.65 -3.11
CA VAL A 185 -2.41 -2.73 -2.62
C VAL A 185 -3.03 -3.20 -1.30
N TYR A 186 -3.39 -4.46 -1.24
CA TYR A 186 -4.05 -5.05 -0.08
C TYR A 186 -3.11 -5.93 0.71
N GLY A 187 -3.34 -5.99 2.03
CA GLY A 187 -2.60 -6.83 2.97
C GLY A 187 -1.68 -6.04 3.88
N GLU A 188 -1.33 -6.66 5.00
CA GLU A 188 -0.41 -6.12 6.01
C GLU A 188 1.02 -6.14 5.49
N GLU A 189 1.37 -7.27 4.87
CA GLU A 189 2.61 -7.51 4.15
C GLU A 189 2.27 -7.81 2.70
N PHE A 190 2.80 -7.05 1.79
CA PHE A 190 2.62 -7.24 0.35
C PHE A 190 3.98 -7.36 -0.34
N PRO A 191 4.11 -8.15 -1.41
CA PRO A 191 5.31 -8.16 -2.23
C PRO A 191 5.67 -6.75 -2.69
N LEU A 192 6.93 -6.35 -2.51
CA LEU A 192 7.39 -5.00 -2.84
C LEU A 192 7.02 -4.56 -4.26
N GLN A 193 6.98 -5.51 -5.20
CA GLN A 193 6.57 -5.25 -6.59
C GLN A 193 5.14 -4.72 -6.69
N MET A 194 4.21 -5.20 -5.84
CA MET A 194 2.81 -4.74 -5.86
C MET A 194 2.68 -3.26 -5.50
N PHE A 195 3.65 -2.69 -4.81
CA PHE A 195 3.74 -1.27 -4.51
C PHE A 195 4.58 -0.52 -5.57
N MET A 196 5.75 -1.06 -5.91
CA MET A 196 6.73 -0.39 -6.74
C MET A 196 6.29 -0.27 -8.20
N GLU A 197 5.74 -1.34 -8.81
CA GLU A 197 5.36 -1.30 -10.21
C GLU A 197 4.25 -0.26 -10.47
N PRO A 198 3.12 -0.23 -9.74
CA PRO A 198 2.13 0.82 -9.92
C PRO A 198 2.67 2.24 -9.65
N LEU A 199 3.55 2.39 -8.66
CA LEU A 199 4.15 3.69 -8.37
C LEU A 199 5.08 4.15 -9.50
N LYS A 200 5.87 3.25 -10.07
CA LYS A 200 6.68 3.52 -11.26
C LYS A 200 5.81 3.90 -12.46
N ASP A 201 4.71 3.17 -12.68
CA ASP A 201 3.78 3.46 -13.77
C ASP A 201 3.24 4.89 -13.70
N VAL A 202 2.79 5.35 -12.53
CA VAL A 202 2.24 6.71 -12.38
C VAL A 202 3.31 7.80 -12.37
N VAL A 203 4.55 7.49 -11.98
CA VAL A 203 5.67 8.44 -12.00
C VAL A 203 6.26 8.60 -13.41
N TYR A 204 6.41 7.50 -14.17
CA TYR A 204 7.12 7.49 -15.44
C TYR A 204 6.23 7.25 -16.66
N GLY A 205 5.06 6.61 -16.49
CA GLY A 205 4.30 6.00 -17.57
C GLY A 205 3.61 6.97 -18.53
N THR A 206 2.74 7.85 -18.07
CA THR A 206 1.83 8.59 -18.95
C THR A 206 2.07 10.10 -18.99
N THR A 207 2.71 10.68 -17.98
CA THR A 207 2.80 12.13 -17.75
C THR A 207 4.20 12.72 -17.98
N THR A 208 5.19 11.87 -18.31
CA THR A 208 6.56 12.36 -18.52
C THR A 208 6.66 13.03 -19.90
N PRO A 209 6.85 14.37 -19.97
CA PRO A 209 6.98 15.05 -21.25
C PRO A 209 8.19 14.51 -22.04
N PHE A 210 8.15 14.62 -23.38
CA PHE A 210 9.27 14.29 -24.27
C PHE A 210 10.42 15.28 -24.07
N THR A 211 11.03 15.25 -22.89
CA THR A 211 12.24 16.00 -22.55
C THR A 211 13.40 15.02 -22.37
N PHE A 212 14.62 15.50 -22.46
CA PHE A 212 15.82 14.66 -22.21
C PHE A 212 15.73 13.95 -20.86
N ARG A 213 15.29 14.65 -19.82
CA ARG A 213 15.04 14.09 -18.48
C ARG A 213 13.95 13.00 -18.50
N GLY A 214 12.87 13.22 -19.25
CA GLY A 214 11.79 12.24 -19.42
C GLY A 214 12.25 10.97 -20.17
N ILE A 215 13.17 11.09 -21.11
CA ILE A 215 13.79 9.94 -21.78
C ILE A 215 14.66 9.14 -20.82
N VAL A 216 15.51 9.83 -20.03
CA VAL A 216 16.36 9.18 -19.02
C VAL A 216 15.50 8.47 -17.97
N ASP A 217 14.40 9.08 -17.53
CA ASP A 217 13.47 8.48 -16.57
C ASP A 217 12.80 7.22 -17.15
N ARG A 218 12.39 7.24 -18.43
CA ARG A 218 11.84 6.06 -19.12
C ARG A 218 12.87 4.95 -19.29
N VAL A 219 14.11 5.28 -19.58
CA VAL A 219 15.21 4.29 -19.65
C VAL A 219 15.44 3.68 -18.28
N LYS A 220 15.48 4.47 -17.20
CA LYS A 220 15.55 3.93 -15.83
C LYS A 220 14.39 3.00 -15.52
N PHE A 221 13.17 3.36 -15.91
CA PHE A 221 11.98 2.51 -15.74
C PHE A 221 12.17 1.13 -16.39
N ILE A 222 12.60 1.09 -17.66
CA ILE A 222 12.77 -0.15 -18.41
C ILE A 222 13.93 -0.99 -17.86
N CYS A 223 15.02 -0.33 -17.43
CA CYS A 223 16.24 -1.02 -16.98
C CYS A 223 16.24 -1.40 -15.50
N THR A 224 15.16 -1.12 -14.76
CA THR A 224 15.06 -1.46 -13.34
C THR A 224 14.25 -2.75 -13.17
N ALA A 225 14.91 -3.83 -12.74
CA ALA A 225 14.29 -5.11 -12.45
C ALA A 225 14.31 -5.43 -10.95
N TYR A 226 13.29 -6.14 -10.49
CA TYR A 226 13.26 -6.66 -9.13
C TYR A 226 14.12 -7.93 -9.02
N ASP A 227 15.02 -7.95 -8.06
CA ASP A 227 15.84 -9.12 -7.73
C ASP A 227 15.21 -9.86 -6.54
N PRO A 228 14.51 -10.99 -6.78
CA PRO A 228 13.85 -11.74 -5.71
C PRO A 228 14.83 -12.30 -4.68
N GLY A 229 16.07 -12.61 -5.09
CA GLY A 229 17.09 -13.14 -4.20
C GLY A 229 17.65 -12.11 -3.23
N ALA A 230 17.67 -10.83 -3.64
CA ALA A 230 18.11 -9.73 -2.79
C ALA A 230 16.95 -8.95 -2.15
N GLY A 231 15.69 -9.25 -2.48
CA GLY A 231 14.50 -8.56 -1.99
C GLY A 231 14.45 -7.07 -2.34
N ARG A 232 15.14 -6.63 -3.40
CA ARG A 232 15.27 -5.21 -3.76
C ARG A 232 15.35 -5.01 -5.26
N TYR A 233 15.09 -3.77 -5.69
CA TYR A 233 15.26 -3.37 -7.07
C TYR A 233 16.72 -3.10 -7.40
N ARG A 234 17.16 -3.54 -8.60
CA ARG A 234 18.48 -3.26 -9.16
C ARG A 234 18.37 -2.80 -10.60
N ILE A 235 19.31 -1.99 -11.03
CA ILE A 235 19.47 -1.69 -12.46
C ILE A 235 20.03 -2.94 -13.14
N ASP A 236 19.30 -3.45 -14.10
CA ASP A 236 19.77 -4.57 -14.93
C ASP A 236 20.75 -4.04 -15.98
N PHE A 237 22.04 -4.14 -15.65
CA PHE A 237 23.11 -3.75 -16.57
C PHE A 237 23.12 -4.58 -17.86
N GLY A 238 22.62 -5.82 -17.84
CA GLY A 238 22.51 -6.65 -19.04
C GLY A 238 21.56 -6.03 -20.07
N LEU A 239 20.40 -5.54 -19.64
CA LEU A 239 19.47 -4.80 -20.49
C LEU A 239 20.08 -3.48 -21.01
N VAL A 240 20.81 -2.74 -20.17
CA VAL A 240 21.46 -1.49 -20.57
C VAL A 240 22.51 -1.76 -21.65
N PHE A 241 23.45 -2.68 -21.39
CA PHE A 241 24.51 -3.01 -22.36
C PHE A 241 23.94 -3.64 -23.64
N GLY A 242 22.95 -4.54 -23.51
CA GLY A 242 22.28 -5.15 -24.64
C GLY A 242 21.62 -4.10 -25.56
N SER A 243 20.92 -3.13 -24.97
CA SER A 243 20.28 -2.05 -25.72
C SER A 243 21.30 -1.13 -26.43
N VAL A 244 22.41 -0.81 -25.78
CA VAL A 244 23.49 0.00 -26.36
C VAL A 244 24.15 -0.75 -27.55
N ILE A 245 24.47 -2.03 -27.37
CA ILE A 245 25.06 -2.86 -28.44
C ILE A 245 24.09 -2.98 -29.62
N ALA A 246 22.80 -3.23 -29.36
CA ALA A 246 21.79 -3.31 -30.41
C ALA A 246 21.66 -2.00 -31.20
N ALA A 247 21.59 -0.85 -30.49
CA ALA A 247 21.54 0.46 -31.13
C ALA A 247 22.77 0.74 -31.99
N PHE A 248 23.98 0.41 -31.49
CA PHE A 248 25.23 0.59 -32.21
C PHE A 248 25.28 -0.29 -33.45
N SER A 249 24.84 -1.55 -33.37
CA SER A 249 24.76 -2.48 -34.47
C SER A 249 23.80 -2.00 -35.58
N LEU A 250 22.63 -1.47 -35.19
CA LEU A 250 21.65 -0.91 -36.12
C LEU A 250 22.18 0.33 -36.83
N LEU A 251 22.84 1.24 -36.10
CA LEU A 251 23.45 2.44 -36.67
C LEU A 251 24.60 2.08 -37.64
N PHE A 252 25.43 1.12 -37.28
CA PHE A 252 26.53 0.64 -38.12
C PHE A 252 25.99 0.00 -39.41
N MET A 253 25.01 -0.90 -39.27
CA MET A 253 24.39 -1.55 -40.42
C MET A 253 23.70 -0.53 -41.35
N GLY A 254 22.92 0.41 -40.74
CA GLY A 254 22.28 1.49 -41.48
C GLY A 254 23.29 2.38 -42.22
N GLY A 255 24.41 2.70 -41.57
CA GLY A 255 25.52 3.44 -42.22
C GLY A 255 26.14 2.72 -43.41
N LEU A 256 26.32 1.39 -43.30
CA LEU A 256 26.82 0.60 -44.45
C LEU A 256 25.83 0.57 -45.59
N ILE A 257 24.54 0.39 -45.32
CA ILE A 257 23.47 0.38 -46.36
C ILE A 257 23.40 1.74 -47.05
N LEU A 258 23.41 2.83 -46.29
CA LEU A 258 23.39 4.19 -46.83
C LEU A 258 24.65 4.46 -47.69
N ARG A 259 25.82 4.05 -47.22
CA ARG A 259 27.08 4.20 -47.96
C ARG A 259 27.02 3.46 -49.30
N GLU A 260 26.53 2.22 -49.32
CA GLU A 260 26.41 1.43 -50.53
C GLU A 260 25.37 2.02 -51.50
N TRP A 261 24.24 2.48 -50.98
CA TRP A 261 23.21 3.15 -51.76
C TRP A 261 23.72 4.43 -52.45
N PHE A 262 24.47 5.28 -51.70
CA PHE A 262 25.08 6.47 -52.30
C PHE A 262 26.18 6.12 -53.34
N ARG A 263 26.92 5.04 -53.15
CA ARG A 263 27.90 4.60 -54.13
C ARG A 263 27.26 4.08 -55.42
N SER A 264 26.17 3.31 -55.30
CA SER A 264 25.44 2.79 -56.44
C SER A 264 24.62 3.87 -57.18
N ALA A 265 24.24 4.96 -56.54
CA ALA A 265 23.53 6.07 -57.17
C ALA A 265 24.46 7.04 -57.95
N HIS A 266 25.79 6.92 -57.79
CA HIS A 266 26.80 7.76 -58.49
C HIS A 266 27.69 6.97 -59.44
N ALA A 267 27.43 5.68 -59.63
CA ALA A 267 28.01 4.81 -60.67
C ALA A 267 27.04 4.60 -61.83
#